data_da6f512de1c2b0dcec05248ee7683207
#
_entry.id   da6f512de1c2b0dcec05248ee7683207
#
_cell.length_a   1.000
_cell.length_b   1.000
_cell.length_c   1.000
_cell.angle_alpha   90.00
_cell.angle_beta   90.00
_cell.angle_gamma   90.00
#
_symmetry.space_group_name_H-M   'P 1'
#
loop_
_entity.id
_entity.type
_entity.pdbx_description
1 polymer ?
#
loop_
_entity_poly.entity_id
_entity_poly.type
_entity_poly.pdbx_seq_one_letter_code
_entity_poly.pdbx_strand_id
1 'polypeptide(L)'
;MSSEETGMAGELPVQTATAFAVSHELARLSSLQIADLAKDHAVVVQPIGSIEQHGPHLPVVTDAYIAESLVRGSVSLLGDDGPEVWILPTLSYGRSIEHLGFVGTVTLSTDTLLGVCRDVGRSVAASGFRRLVFVNGHGGNVALLDVVSRDIRIDTGLLVFRIMPSQFGLPQGLDCPDADFGAHADFVETSVMLALDESMVHLERAQIGGESAERLFGKQQTHALGPSSPTAWLTRDLSGNGVIGDPRNASAEIGRRIVDTWQRRLATCYREIAYFEFDASQ
;
A
#
# COMPACT_ATOMS: atom_id res chain seq x y z
N MET A 1 75.25 -14.97 -14.59
CA MET A 1 74.31 -14.63 -15.66
C MET A 1 72.92 -14.85 -15.04
N SER A 2 72.43 -13.82 -14.47
CA SER A 2 71.17 -13.75 -13.75
C SER A 2 70.20 -12.86 -14.55
N SER A 3 69.08 -13.37 -14.89
CA SER A 3 67.96 -12.61 -15.50
C SER A 3 66.93 -12.37 -14.47
N GLU A 4 66.79 -11.13 -14.10
CA GLU A 4 65.70 -10.60 -13.27
C GLU A 4 64.40 -10.59 -14.10
N GLU A 5 63.37 -11.28 -13.65
CA GLU A 5 61.99 -11.10 -14.09
C GLU A 5 61.27 -10.19 -13.09
N THR A 6 61.12 -8.94 -13.48
CA THR A 6 60.27 -7.98 -12.83
C THR A 6 58.79 -8.30 -13.14
N GLY A 7 58.09 -8.81 -12.13
CA GLY A 7 56.63 -8.99 -12.20
C GLY A 7 55.90 -7.64 -12.17
N MET A 8 55.21 -7.29 -13.23
CA MET A 8 54.27 -6.19 -13.27
C MET A 8 53.01 -6.60 -12.54
N ALA A 9 52.76 -5.97 -11.40
CA ALA A 9 51.47 -6.03 -10.73
C ALA A 9 50.45 -5.27 -11.58
N GLY A 10 49.57 -6.01 -12.24
CA GLY A 10 48.43 -5.44 -12.97
C GLY A 10 47.47 -4.79 -11.98
N GLU A 11 47.34 -3.48 -12.07
CA GLU A 11 46.24 -2.76 -11.40
C GLU A 11 44.92 -3.29 -11.94
N LEU A 12 44.11 -3.85 -11.01
CA LEU A 12 42.71 -4.18 -11.31
C LEU A 12 41.99 -2.85 -11.62
N PRO A 13 41.22 -2.78 -12.72
CA PRO A 13 40.47 -1.58 -13.02
C PRO A 13 39.47 -1.32 -11.89
N VAL A 14 39.60 -0.18 -11.24
CA VAL A 14 38.56 0.37 -10.37
C VAL A 14 37.31 0.52 -11.22
N GLN A 15 36.33 -0.37 -11.03
CA GLN A 15 35.01 -0.19 -11.61
C GLN A 15 34.47 1.14 -11.09
N THR A 16 34.48 2.14 -11.97
CA THR A 16 33.73 3.37 -11.77
C THR A 16 32.29 2.97 -11.51
N ALA A 17 31.79 3.29 -10.33
CA ALA A 17 30.42 3.08 -9.92
C ALA A 17 29.50 3.63 -11.02
N THR A 18 28.92 2.76 -11.81
CA THR A 18 27.77 3.07 -12.65
C THR A 18 26.75 3.71 -11.71
N ALA A 19 26.25 4.88 -12.10
CA ALA A 19 25.25 5.62 -11.36
C ALA A 19 24.17 4.64 -10.87
N PHE A 20 24.17 4.39 -9.55
CA PHE A 20 23.08 3.67 -8.92
C PHE A 20 21.84 4.50 -9.21
N ALA A 21 20.87 3.93 -9.93
CA ALA A 21 19.52 4.50 -9.96
C ALA A 21 19.16 4.85 -8.53
N VAL A 22 18.82 6.11 -8.26
CA VAL A 22 18.53 6.58 -6.91
C VAL A 22 17.44 5.69 -6.35
N SER A 23 17.79 4.87 -5.38
CA SER A 23 16.81 4.04 -4.69
C SER A 23 15.95 4.97 -3.86
N HIS A 24 14.68 5.09 -4.15
CA HIS A 24 13.72 5.87 -3.37
C HIS A 24 13.42 5.28 -1.98
N GLU A 25 14.16 4.25 -1.56
CA GLU A 25 13.99 3.60 -0.27
C GLU A 25 14.79 4.33 0.82
N LEU A 26 14.10 5.08 1.68
CA LEU A 26 14.72 5.86 2.74
C LEU A 26 15.60 5.01 3.68
N ALA A 27 15.17 3.78 3.96
CA ALA A 27 15.89 2.86 4.85
C ALA A 27 17.23 2.35 4.29
N ARG A 28 17.52 2.60 3.01
CA ARG A 28 18.82 2.26 2.39
C ARG A 28 19.85 3.36 2.51
N LEU A 29 19.45 4.53 2.96
CA LEU A 29 20.33 5.67 3.15
C LEU A 29 20.93 5.68 4.55
N SER A 30 22.18 6.15 4.65
CA SER A 30 22.77 6.47 5.94
C SER A 30 22.18 7.75 6.52
N SER A 31 22.36 7.98 7.82
CA SER A 31 21.90 9.21 8.49
C SER A 31 22.45 10.49 7.88
N LEU A 32 23.69 10.48 7.40
CA LEU A 32 24.30 11.62 6.71
C LEU A 32 23.63 11.88 5.37
N GLN A 33 23.39 10.83 4.58
CA GLN A 33 22.67 10.98 3.32
C GLN A 33 21.25 11.53 3.52
N ILE A 34 20.54 11.05 4.58
CA ILE A 34 19.21 11.60 4.92
C ILE A 34 19.32 13.06 5.35
N ALA A 35 20.37 13.45 6.09
CA ALA A 35 20.58 14.84 6.51
C ALA A 35 20.72 15.78 5.29
N ASP A 36 21.37 15.32 4.23
CA ASP A 36 21.67 16.10 3.02
C ASP A 36 20.52 16.17 2.02
N LEU A 37 19.43 15.44 2.22
CA LEU A 37 18.26 15.47 1.33
C LEU A 37 17.58 16.85 1.33
N ALA A 38 17.07 17.26 0.16
CA ALA A 38 16.17 18.41 0.03
C ALA A 38 14.77 18.01 0.54
N LYS A 39 14.36 18.53 1.71
CA LYS A 39 13.16 18.07 2.42
C LYS A 39 11.91 18.95 2.26
N ASP A 40 12.07 20.18 1.77
CA ASP A 40 10.97 21.16 1.73
C ASP A 40 9.75 20.70 0.95
N HIS A 41 9.98 20.01 -0.16
CA HIS A 41 8.94 19.43 -1.02
C HIS A 41 8.99 17.90 -1.08
N ALA A 42 9.88 17.28 -0.29
CA ALA A 42 9.97 15.83 -0.24
C ALA A 42 8.72 15.21 0.41
N VAL A 43 8.28 14.09 -0.14
CA VAL A 43 7.15 13.31 0.35
C VAL A 43 7.66 12.00 0.90
N VAL A 44 7.42 11.73 2.18
CA VAL A 44 7.69 10.41 2.78
C VAL A 44 6.43 9.56 2.66
N VAL A 45 6.55 8.38 2.08
CA VAL A 45 5.45 7.45 1.87
C VAL A 45 5.63 6.24 2.79
N GLN A 46 4.62 5.97 3.60
CA GLN A 46 4.49 4.78 4.42
C GLN A 46 3.46 3.83 3.81
N PRO A 47 3.88 2.78 3.08
CA PRO A 47 2.96 1.73 2.69
C PRO A 47 2.49 0.99 3.95
N ILE A 48 1.20 0.70 4.02
CA ILE A 48 0.60 -0.07 5.12
C ILE A 48 -0.48 -1.00 4.58
N GLY A 49 -0.46 -2.24 5.00
CA GLY A 49 -1.45 -3.25 4.65
C GLY A 49 -1.94 -4.03 5.84
N SER A 50 -2.10 -5.33 5.66
CA SER A 50 -2.47 -6.29 6.69
C SER A 50 -1.89 -7.67 6.38
N ILE A 51 -1.81 -8.51 7.40
CA ILE A 51 -1.63 -9.95 7.28
C ILE A 51 -2.94 -10.60 7.73
N GLU A 52 -3.75 -10.99 6.76
CA GLU A 52 -5.08 -11.55 7.01
C GLU A 52 -5.46 -12.59 5.98
N GLN A 53 -6.37 -13.47 6.35
CA GLN A 53 -6.92 -14.44 5.42
C GLN A 53 -7.52 -13.75 4.18
N HIS A 54 -7.30 -14.30 2.99
CA HIS A 54 -7.87 -13.86 1.71
C HIS A 54 -8.45 -15.04 0.94
N GLY A 55 -9.34 -15.79 1.59
CA GLY A 55 -9.94 -16.97 1.00
C GLY A 55 -8.91 -18.10 0.75
N PRO A 56 -9.29 -19.12 -0.03
CA PRO A 56 -8.40 -20.26 -0.28
C PRO A 56 -7.37 -20.02 -1.38
N HIS A 57 -7.42 -18.89 -2.11
CA HIS A 57 -6.71 -18.66 -3.36
C HIS A 57 -5.68 -17.54 -3.32
N LEU A 58 -5.76 -16.60 -2.38
CA LEU A 58 -4.80 -15.52 -2.21
C LEU A 58 -3.96 -15.70 -0.95
N PRO A 59 -2.71 -15.19 -0.93
CA PRO A 59 -1.84 -15.24 0.23
C PRO A 59 -2.29 -14.25 1.30
N VAL A 60 -1.97 -14.54 2.55
CA VAL A 60 -2.31 -13.66 3.69
C VAL A 60 -1.61 -12.30 3.67
N VAL A 61 -0.63 -12.10 2.81
CA VAL A 61 0.14 -10.85 2.65
C VAL A 61 -0.48 -9.91 1.59
N THR A 62 -1.58 -10.28 0.99
CA THR A 62 -2.21 -9.59 -0.17
C THR A 62 -2.23 -8.08 -0.01
N ASP A 63 -2.79 -7.55 1.06
CA ASP A 63 -2.91 -6.11 1.29
C ASP A 63 -1.57 -5.39 1.36
N ALA A 64 -0.63 -5.95 2.12
CA ALA A 64 0.70 -5.38 2.26
C ALA A 64 1.48 -5.44 0.95
N TYR A 65 1.34 -6.53 0.20
CA TYR A 65 1.99 -6.72 -1.09
C TYR A 65 1.44 -5.76 -2.16
N ILE A 66 0.12 -5.59 -2.21
CA ILE A 66 -0.53 -4.62 -3.10
C ILE A 66 -0.08 -3.20 -2.77
N ALA A 67 -0.15 -2.79 -1.49
CA ALA A 67 0.26 -1.45 -1.08
C ALA A 67 1.71 -1.16 -1.45
N GLU A 68 2.64 -2.06 -1.15
CA GLU A 68 4.06 -1.94 -1.48
C GLU A 68 4.29 -1.84 -2.99
N SER A 69 3.70 -2.75 -3.76
CA SER A 69 3.88 -2.81 -5.21
C SER A 69 3.33 -1.57 -5.92
N LEU A 70 2.18 -1.07 -5.48
CA LEU A 70 1.60 0.16 -6.02
C LEU A 70 2.45 1.38 -5.72
N VAL A 71 2.98 1.50 -4.50
CA VAL A 71 3.88 2.60 -4.13
C VAL A 71 5.16 2.57 -4.96
N ARG A 72 5.84 1.43 -5.04
CA ARG A 72 7.07 1.29 -5.84
C ARG A 72 6.85 1.62 -7.31
N GLY A 73 5.79 1.07 -7.91
CA GLY A 73 5.46 1.34 -9.30
C GLY A 73 5.08 2.79 -9.55
N SER A 74 4.33 3.43 -8.64
CA SER A 74 3.94 4.84 -8.78
C SER A 74 5.13 5.80 -8.66
N VAL A 75 6.09 5.52 -7.79
CA VAL A 75 7.32 6.30 -7.66
C VAL A 75 8.18 6.18 -8.93
N SER A 76 8.28 4.99 -9.52
CA SER A 76 8.98 4.80 -10.80
C SER A 76 8.39 5.60 -11.97
N LEU A 77 7.11 6.01 -11.88
CA LEU A 77 6.42 6.84 -12.89
C LEU A 77 6.69 8.35 -12.73
N LEU A 78 7.35 8.78 -11.67
CA LEU A 78 7.61 10.20 -11.43
C LEU A 78 8.65 10.76 -12.40
N GLY A 79 9.65 9.98 -12.79
CA GLY A 79 10.77 10.42 -13.62
C GLY A 79 11.70 11.41 -12.89
N ASP A 80 12.73 11.86 -13.58
CA ASP A 80 13.78 12.73 -13.01
C ASP A 80 13.28 14.16 -12.66
N ASP A 81 12.20 14.60 -13.31
CA ASP A 81 11.58 15.92 -13.07
C ASP A 81 10.48 15.87 -11.99
N GLY A 82 10.24 14.70 -11.40
CA GLY A 82 9.23 14.51 -10.37
C GLY A 82 9.67 15.04 -9.00
N PRO A 83 8.74 15.11 -8.03
CA PRO A 83 9.10 15.44 -6.66
C PRO A 83 9.94 14.33 -6.03
N GLU A 84 10.77 14.70 -5.05
CA GLU A 84 11.47 13.75 -4.19
C GLU A 84 10.47 12.94 -3.36
N VAL A 85 10.38 11.65 -3.62
CA VAL A 85 9.51 10.73 -2.87
C VAL A 85 10.35 9.63 -2.24
N TRP A 86 10.23 9.47 -0.93
CA TRP A 86 10.99 8.51 -0.14
C TRP A 86 10.08 7.48 0.50
N ILE A 87 10.35 6.20 0.26
CA ILE A 87 9.54 5.07 0.70
C ILE A 87 10.12 4.51 2.00
N LEU A 88 9.29 4.43 3.04
CA LEU A 88 9.59 3.67 4.26
C LEU A 88 9.31 2.17 4.05
N PRO A 89 9.93 1.29 4.84
CA PRO A 89 9.58 -0.13 4.85
C PRO A 89 8.09 -0.32 5.13
N THR A 90 7.47 -1.24 4.39
CA THR A 90 6.03 -1.51 4.51
C THR A 90 5.65 -1.98 5.91
N LEU A 91 4.63 -1.35 6.50
CA LEU A 91 3.96 -1.86 7.70
C LEU A 91 2.99 -2.97 7.27
N SER A 92 3.48 -4.21 7.35
CA SER A 92 2.71 -5.36 6.87
C SER A 92 1.60 -5.79 7.84
N TYR A 93 1.68 -5.43 9.11
CA TYR A 93 0.66 -5.76 10.10
C TYR A 93 -0.31 -4.59 10.30
N GLY A 94 -1.57 -4.83 9.98
CA GLY A 94 -2.68 -3.90 10.14
C GLY A 94 -3.63 -4.30 11.27
N ARG A 95 -4.79 -3.64 11.27
CA ARG A 95 -5.90 -3.97 12.17
C ARG A 95 -6.96 -4.77 11.40
N SER A 96 -6.94 -6.09 11.55
CA SER A 96 -7.77 -7.06 10.83
C SER A 96 -8.59 -7.92 11.78
N ILE A 97 -9.14 -7.32 12.82
CA ILE A 97 -9.91 -8.06 13.85
C ILE A 97 -11.19 -8.67 13.29
N GLU A 98 -11.73 -8.11 12.21
CA GLU A 98 -12.87 -8.63 11.46
C GLU A 98 -12.61 -10.00 10.83
N HIS A 99 -11.34 -10.35 10.62
CA HIS A 99 -10.91 -11.63 10.07
C HIS A 99 -10.49 -12.64 11.14
N LEU A 100 -10.59 -12.30 12.44
CA LEU A 100 -10.29 -13.24 13.52
C LEU A 100 -11.23 -14.44 13.48
N GLY A 101 -10.64 -15.64 13.63
CA GLY A 101 -11.33 -16.90 13.50
C GLY A 101 -10.98 -17.65 12.21
N PHE A 102 -10.36 -16.98 11.25
CA PHE A 102 -9.72 -17.60 10.09
C PHE A 102 -8.22 -17.77 10.31
N VAL A 103 -7.69 -18.92 9.90
CA VAL A 103 -6.25 -19.24 10.03
C VAL A 103 -5.42 -18.30 9.15
N GLY A 104 -4.27 -17.88 9.66
CA GLY A 104 -3.31 -17.03 8.93
C GLY A 104 -3.46 -15.53 9.21
N THR A 105 -4.53 -15.09 9.85
CA THR A 105 -4.69 -13.68 10.25
C THR A 105 -3.81 -13.36 11.46
N VAL A 106 -2.97 -12.31 11.31
CA VAL A 106 -2.12 -11.73 12.35
C VAL A 106 -2.43 -10.25 12.46
N THR A 107 -3.22 -9.88 13.44
CA THR A 107 -3.73 -8.51 13.60
C THR A 107 -3.09 -7.78 14.77
N LEU A 108 -2.93 -6.47 14.64
CA LEU A 108 -2.61 -5.58 15.76
C LEU A 108 -3.88 -5.09 16.46
N SER A 109 -3.76 -4.76 17.73
CA SER A 109 -4.82 -4.02 18.42
C SER A 109 -4.87 -2.57 17.91
N THR A 110 -6.02 -1.91 18.08
CA THR A 110 -6.19 -0.49 17.71
C THR A 110 -5.11 0.38 18.36
N ASP A 111 -4.90 0.25 19.66
CA ASP A 111 -3.93 1.07 20.40
C ASP A 111 -2.50 0.83 19.92
N THR A 112 -2.14 -0.42 19.63
CA THR A 112 -0.80 -0.76 19.10
C THR A 112 -0.57 -0.09 17.76
N LEU A 113 -1.52 -0.21 16.81
CA LEU A 113 -1.34 0.36 15.48
C LEU A 113 -1.36 1.89 15.51
N LEU A 114 -2.22 2.51 16.33
CA LEU A 114 -2.19 3.96 16.58
C LEU A 114 -0.82 4.41 17.11
N GLY A 115 -0.26 3.65 18.07
CA GLY A 115 1.07 3.91 18.62
C GLY A 115 2.15 3.87 17.56
N VAL A 116 2.20 2.79 16.75
CA VAL A 116 3.16 2.63 15.66
C VAL A 116 3.07 3.80 14.66
N CYS A 117 1.86 4.16 14.22
CA CYS A 117 1.69 5.26 13.27
C CYS A 117 2.15 6.61 13.84
N ARG A 118 1.86 6.90 15.13
CA ARG A 118 2.32 8.12 15.81
C ARG A 118 3.84 8.16 15.90
N ASP A 119 4.49 7.05 16.25
CA ASP A 119 5.94 6.99 16.39
C ASP A 119 6.66 7.13 15.04
N VAL A 120 6.10 6.55 13.96
CA VAL A 120 6.55 6.78 12.59
C VAL A 120 6.43 8.27 12.23
N GLY A 121 5.27 8.90 12.49
CA GLY A 121 5.06 10.31 12.20
C GLY A 121 6.04 11.22 12.94
N ARG A 122 6.25 10.99 14.24
CA ARG A 122 7.24 11.73 15.05
C ARG A 122 8.66 11.57 14.52
N SER A 123 9.03 10.36 14.09
CA SER A 123 10.36 10.07 13.57
C SER A 123 10.60 10.75 12.22
N VAL A 124 9.60 10.78 11.34
CA VAL A 124 9.64 11.49 10.07
C VAL A 124 9.81 13.00 10.29
N ALA A 125 9.03 13.58 11.22
CA ALA A 125 9.14 14.99 11.59
C ALA A 125 10.53 15.33 12.19
N ALA A 126 11.02 14.49 13.11
CA ALA A 126 12.33 14.66 13.74
C ALA A 126 13.49 14.59 12.72
N SER A 127 13.29 13.88 11.60
CA SER A 127 14.23 13.83 10.48
C SER A 127 14.15 15.04 9.56
N GLY A 128 13.28 16.04 9.85
CA GLY A 128 13.15 17.30 9.13
C GLY A 128 12.24 17.26 7.90
N PHE A 129 11.54 16.17 7.63
CA PHE A 129 10.54 16.12 6.57
C PHE A 129 9.26 16.87 6.98
N ARG A 130 8.48 17.28 5.99
CA ARG A 130 7.25 18.06 6.21
C ARG A 130 5.98 17.33 5.76
N ARG A 131 6.10 16.26 4.99
CA ARG A 131 4.97 15.54 4.40
C ARG A 131 5.09 14.05 4.62
N LEU A 132 4.01 13.45 5.12
CA LEU A 132 3.86 12.01 5.31
C LEU A 132 2.58 11.53 4.63
N VAL A 133 2.69 10.47 3.83
CA VAL A 133 1.57 9.83 3.15
C VAL A 133 1.47 8.37 3.59
N PHE A 134 0.37 7.99 4.20
CA PHE A 134 0.02 6.58 4.37
C PHE A 134 -0.67 6.09 3.11
N VAL A 135 -0.08 5.11 2.42
CA VAL A 135 -0.73 4.40 1.31
C VAL A 135 -1.23 3.07 1.83
N ASN A 136 -2.55 2.97 1.97
CA ASN A 136 -3.23 1.89 2.66
C ASN A 136 -3.80 0.85 1.69
N GLY A 137 -3.46 -0.42 1.89
CA GLY A 137 -4.00 -1.56 1.15
C GLY A 137 -5.16 -2.27 1.84
N HIS A 138 -5.51 -1.91 3.11
CA HIS A 138 -6.46 -2.65 3.92
C HIS A 138 -7.65 -1.81 4.41
N GLY A 139 -8.87 -2.29 4.19
CA GLY A 139 -10.10 -1.58 4.58
C GLY A 139 -10.21 -1.29 6.07
N GLY A 140 -9.83 -2.25 6.92
CA GLY A 140 -9.90 -2.15 8.38
C GLY A 140 -9.01 -1.07 9.01
N ASN A 141 -7.99 -0.58 8.28
CA ASN A 141 -7.12 0.50 8.72
C ASN A 141 -7.70 1.91 8.52
N VAL A 142 -8.69 2.08 7.64
CA VAL A 142 -9.14 3.38 7.13
C VAL A 142 -9.51 4.35 8.25
N ALA A 143 -10.44 3.95 9.12
CA ALA A 143 -10.92 4.81 10.21
C ALA A 143 -9.81 5.17 11.20
N LEU A 144 -8.92 4.22 11.48
CA LEU A 144 -7.77 4.43 12.36
C LEU A 144 -6.79 5.44 11.76
N LEU A 145 -6.47 5.31 10.47
CA LEU A 145 -5.57 6.22 9.77
C LEU A 145 -6.16 7.64 9.67
N ASP A 146 -7.47 7.78 9.54
CA ASP A 146 -8.14 9.09 9.56
C ASP A 146 -7.97 9.80 10.92
N VAL A 147 -8.07 9.06 12.02
CA VAL A 147 -7.87 9.58 13.38
C VAL A 147 -6.40 9.93 13.60
N VAL A 148 -5.50 8.98 13.39
CA VAL A 148 -4.09 9.16 13.74
C VAL A 148 -3.38 10.19 12.86
N SER A 149 -3.84 10.41 11.62
CA SER A 149 -3.28 11.46 10.76
C SER A 149 -3.46 12.85 11.36
N ARG A 150 -4.61 13.12 12.01
CA ARG A 150 -4.84 14.39 12.72
C ARG A 150 -4.01 14.51 13.98
N ASP A 151 -3.87 13.42 14.74
CA ASP A 151 -3.02 13.38 15.93
C ASP A 151 -1.57 13.70 15.57
N ILE A 152 -1.02 13.03 14.55
CA ILE A 152 0.35 13.28 14.07
C ILE A 152 0.51 14.74 13.63
N ARG A 153 -0.46 15.29 12.89
CA ARG A 153 -0.41 16.68 12.45
C ARG A 153 -0.37 17.66 13.61
N ILE A 154 -1.19 17.44 14.65
CA ILE A 154 -1.22 18.30 15.87
C ILE A 154 0.09 18.17 16.63
N ASP A 155 0.60 16.95 16.80
CA ASP A 155 1.80 16.69 17.59
C ASP A 155 3.10 17.21 16.91
N THR A 156 3.14 17.19 15.59
CA THR A 156 4.41 17.34 14.82
C THR A 156 4.42 18.49 13.83
N GLY A 157 3.26 18.99 13.42
CA GLY A 157 3.11 19.96 12.34
C GLY A 157 3.25 19.37 10.93
N LEU A 158 3.46 18.05 10.78
CA LEU A 158 3.49 17.40 9.47
C LEU A 158 2.19 17.64 8.70
N LEU A 159 2.29 17.78 7.38
CA LEU A 159 1.17 17.55 6.47
C LEU A 159 1.02 16.04 6.29
N VAL A 160 -0.10 15.49 6.77
CA VAL A 160 -0.33 14.05 6.74
C VAL A 160 -1.50 13.73 5.83
N PHE A 161 -1.31 12.76 4.95
CA PHE A 161 -2.30 12.32 3.97
C PHE A 161 -2.51 10.81 4.13
N ARG A 162 -3.74 10.36 3.88
CA ARG A 162 -4.08 8.95 3.75
C ARG A 162 -4.66 8.70 2.38
N ILE A 163 -4.09 7.75 1.65
CA ILE A 163 -4.56 7.33 0.33
C ILE A 163 -4.86 5.83 0.40
N MET A 164 -6.03 5.44 -0.12
CA MET A 164 -6.38 4.05 -0.37
C MET A 164 -6.60 3.89 -1.88
N PRO A 165 -5.70 3.22 -2.61
CA PRO A 165 -5.75 3.18 -4.07
C PRO A 165 -7.05 2.62 -4.65
N SER A 166 -7.68 1.65 -4.00
CA SER A 166 -8.98 1.10 -4.41
C SER A 166 -10.10 2.17 -4.46
N GLN A 167 -9.99 3.25 -3.66
CA GLN A 167 -10.92 4.38 -3.67
C GLN A 167 -10.75 5.30 -4.88
N PHE A 168 -9.71 5.14 -5.69
CA PHE A 168 -9.61 5.83 -6.97
C PHE A 168 -10.62 5.34 -8.01
N GLY A 169 -11.27 4.22 -7.73
CA GLY A 169 -12.17 3.54 -8.64
C GLY A 169 -11.44 2.70 -9.69
N LEU A 170 -12.22 2.04 -10.51
CA LEU A 170 -11.73 1.15 -11.56
C LEU A 170 -11.45 1.90 -12.86
N PRO A 171 -10.64 1.33 -13.78
CA PRO A 171 -10.47 1.85 -15.12
C PRO A 171 -11.80 2.03 -15.83
N GLN A 172 -11.93 3.10 -16.62
CA GLN A 172 -13.16 3.36 -17.37
C GLN A 172 -13.51 2.18 -18.30
N GLY A 173 -14.78 1.76 -18.27
CA GLY A 173 -15.29 0.66 -19.09
C GLY A 173 -14.83 -0.73 -18.64
N LEU A 174 -14.30 -0.86 -17.42
CA LEU A 174 -14.08 -2.15 -16.81
C LEU A 174 -15.40 -2.64 -16.17
N ASP A 175 -15.86 -3.81 -16.60
CA ASP A 175 -16.95 -4.51 -15.95
C ASP A 175 -16.41 -5.25 -14.72
N CYS A 176 -17.09 -5.09 -13.58
CA CYS A 176 -16.74 -5.73 -12.32
C CYS A 176 -17.95 -6.60 -11.90
N PRO A 177 -17.84 -7.93 -12.01
CA PRO A 177 -18.99 -8.83 -11.81
C PRO A 177 -19.58 -8.78 -10.41
N ASP A 178 -18.78 -8.43 -9.41
CA ASP A 178 -19.15 -8.38 -8.00
C ASP A 178 -19.17 -6.95 -7.42
N ALA A 179 -19.28 -5.92 -8.28
CA ALA A 179 -19.22 -4.51 -7.88
C ALA A 179 -20.16 -4.13 -6.73
N ASP A 180 -21.30 -4.82 -6.61
CA ASP A 180 -22.30 -4.53 -5.57
C ASP A 180 -21.97 -5.18 -4.23
N PHE A 181 -21.15 -6.24 -4.21
CA PHE A 181 -20.88 -7.07 -3.02
C PHE A 181 -19.41 -7.40 -2.81
N GLY A 182 -18.55 -7.17 -3.79
CA GLY A 182 -17.12 -7.41 -3.69
C GLY A 182 -16.52 -6.50 -2.61
N ALA A 183 -15.85 -7.09 -1.63
CA ALA A 183 -15.26 -6.36 -0.52
C ALA A 183 -13.98 -7.02 0.03
N HIS A 184 -13.71 -8.28 -0.31
CA HIS A 184 -12.55 -9.00 0.22
C HIS A 184 -12.24 -10.27 -0.57
N ALA A 185 -10.98 -10.44 -0.95
CA ALA A 185 -10.52 -11.56 -1.80
C ALA A 185 -11.39 -11.72 -3.06
N ASP A 186 -11.85 -10.60 -3.58
CA ASP A 186 -12.83 -10.45 -4.63
C ASP A 186 -12.20 -10.46 -6.04
N PHE A 187 -12.99 -10.13 -7.04
CA PHE A 187 -12.54 -10.01 -8.43
C PHE A 187 -11.41 -9.01 -8.62
N VAL A 188 -11.49 -7.86 -7.94
CA VAL A 188 -10.52 -6.77 -8.09
C VAL A 188 -9.19 -7.15 -7.45
N GLU A 189 -9.20 -7.57 -6.19
CA GLU A 189 -7.97 -7.96 -5.48
C GLU A 189 -7.29 -9.14 -6.14
N THR A 190 -8.07 -10.15 -6.55
CA THR A 190 -7.53 -11.32 -7.25
C THR A 190 -6.90 -10.94 -8.58
N SER A 191 -7.54 -10.06 -9.37
CA SER A 191 -6.97 -9.58 -10.63
C SER A 191 -5.68 -8.78 -10.41
N VAL A 192 -5.65 -7.91 -9.40
CA VAL A 192 -4.47 -7.14 -9.04
C VAL A 192 -3.31 -8.06 -8.64
N MET A 193 -3.56 -9.05 -7.78
CA MET A 193 -2.54 -10.02 -7.36
C MET A 193 -2.02 -10.85 -8.53
N LEU A 194 -2.88 -11.32 -9.44
CA LEU A 194 -2.46 -12.00 -10.67
C LEU A 194 -1.54 -11.15 -11.55
N ALA A 195 -1.77 -9.84 -11.58
CA ALA A 195 -0.93 -8.92 -12.35
C ALA A 195 0.41 -8.61 -11.67
N LEU A 196 0.43 -8.56 -10.35
CA LEU A 196 1.63 -8.25 -9.56
C LEU A 196 2.54 -9.46 -9.40
N ASP A 197 1.97 -10.61 -9.05
CA ASP A 197 2.70 -11.88 -8.92
C ASP A 197 1.73 -13.09 -9.02
N GLU A 198 1.58 -13.61 -10.24
CA GLU A 198 0.72 -14.76 -10.53
C GLU A 198 1.13 -16.02 -9.74
N SER A 199 2.41 -16.15 -9.38
CA SER A 199 2.92 -17.32 -8.65
C SER A 199 2.38 -17.42 -7.21
N MET A 200 1.87 -16.33 -6.67
CA MET A 200 1.27 -16.26 -5.34
C MET A 200 -0.24 -16.57 -5.33
N VAL A 201 -0.87 -16.73 -6.50
CA VAL A 201 -2.32 -16.90 -6.65
C VAL A 201 -2.67 -18.33 -7.04
N HIS A 202 -3.54 -18.95 -6.29
CA HIS A 202 -4.08 -20.28 -6.56
C HIS A 202 -5.48 -20.19 -7.18
N LEU A 203 -5.56 -19.65 -8.41
CA LEU A 203 -6.84 -19.36 -9.07
C LEU A 203 -7.76 -20.60 -9.19
N GLU A 204 -7.17 -21.80 -9.29
CA GLU A 204 -7.90 -23.07 -9.28
C GLU A 204 -8.67 -23.35 -7.99
N ARG A 205 -8.36 -22.62 -6.91
CA ARG A 205 -9.04 -22.68 -5.61
C ARG A 205 -10.02 -21.54 -5.39
N ALA A 206 -10.10 -20.59 -6.34
CA ALA A 206 -10.99 -19.45 -6.22
C ALA A 206 -12.45 -19.90 -6.12
N GLN A 207 -13.15 -19.39 -5.12
CA GLN A 207 -14.55 -19.70 -4.84
C GLN A 207 -15.32 -18.41 -4.59
N ILE A 208 -16.57 -18.38 -5.03
CA ILE A 208 -17.49 -17.31 -4.64
C ILE A 208 -17.74 -17.37 -3.13
N GLY A 209 -17.86 -16.21 -2.50
CA GLY A 209 -18.21 -16.08 -1.10
C GLY A 209 -18.98 -14.79 -0.85
N GLY A 210 -19.48 -14.62 0.38
CA GLY A 210 -20.25 -13.43 0.72
C GLY A 210 -21.71 -13.43 0.24
N GLU A 211 -22.27 -14.56 -0.19
CA GLU A 211 -23.67 -14.70 -0.57
C GLU A 211 -24.63 -14.29 0.56
N SER A 212 -24.16 -14.38 1.81
CA SER A 212 -24.88 -13.84 2.97
C SER A 212 -24.94 -12.32 2.95
N ALA A 213 -23.91 -11.64 2.43
CA ALA A 213 -23.91 -10.18 2.29
C ALA A 213 -24.98 -9.72 1.31
N GLU A 214 -25.06 -10.33 0.12
CA GLU A 214 -26.11 -10.06 -0.86
C GLU A 214 -27.50 -10.24 -0.26
N ARG A 215 -27.72 -11.36 0.42
CA ARG A 215 -29.01 -11.67 1.05
C ARG A 215 -29.38 -10.69 2.16
N LEU A 216 -28.40 -10.26 2.97
CA LEU A 216 -28.61 -9.39 4.13
C LEU A 216 -28.75 -7.92 3.72
N PHE A 217 -27.91 -7.45 2.78
CA PHE A 217 -27.80 -6.03 2.47
C PHE A 217 -28.45 -5.65 1.11
N GLY A 218 -28.60 -6.58 0.16
CA GLY A 218 -29.12 -6.30 -1.18
C GLY A 218 -30.56 -5.78 -1.21
N LYS A 219 -31.33 -5.97 -0.14
CA LYS A 219 -32.70 -5.47 0.02
C LYS A 219 -32.82 -4.28 0.98
N GLN A 220 -31.71 -3.87 1.59
CA GLN A 220 -31.72 -2.80 2.58
C GLN A 220 -31.51 -1.44 1.89
N GLN A 221 -32.31 -0.45 2.25
CA GLN A 221 -32.18 0.92 1.74
C GLN A 221 -31.22 1.77 2.59
N THR A 222 -30.96 1.39 3.82
CA THR A 222 -30.25 2.22 4.80
C THR A 222 -29.00 1.56 5.37
N HIS A 223 -28.91 0.23 5.38
CA HIS A 223 -27.74 -0.52 5.83
C HIS A 223 -26.97 -1.07 4.64
N ALA A 224 -25.67 -0.93 4.67
CA ALA A 224 -24.80 -1.38 3.58
C ALA A 224 -23.43 -1.83 4.09
N LEU A 225 -22.69 -2.55 3.27
CA LEU A 225 -21.26 -2.75 3.45
C LEU A 225 -20.48 -1.44 3.24
N GLY A 226 -21.07 -0.49 2.52
CA GLY A 226 -20.46 0.77 2.14
C GLY A 226 -20.49 1.85 3.21
N PRO A 227 -19.92 3.03 2.93
CA PRO A 227 -19.59 4.04 3.94
C PRO A 227 -20.76 4.85 4.49
N SER A 228 -21.93 4.87 3.84
CA SER A 228 -23.04 5.76 4.23
C SER A 228 -23.79 5.31 5.50
N SER A 229 -23.84 4.01 5.74
CA SER A 229 -24.43 3.43 6.96
C SER A 229 -23.77 2.09 7.28
N PRO A 230 -22.50 2.09 7.68
CA PRO A 230 -21.71 0.87 7.86
C PRO A 230 -22.26 0.03 9.02
N THR A 231 -22.30 -1.28 8.81
CA THR A 231 -22.54 -2.27 9.86
C THR A 231 -21.20 -2.81 10.33
N ALA A 232 -21.01 -2.96 11.63
CA ALA A 232 -19.82 -3.60 12.20
C ALA A 232 -19.92 -5.12 12.01
N TRP A 233 -19.58 -5.60 10.84
CA TRP A 233 -19.58 -7.02 10.49
C TRP A 233 -18.23 -7.68 10.78
N LEU A 234 -18.27 -8.99 10.96
CA LEU A 234 -17.11 -9.85 10.95
C LEU A 234 -17.16 -10.73 9.69
N THR A 235 -16.03 -11.09 9.13
CA THR A 235 -15.97 -11.91 7.91
C THR A 235 -16.81 -13.18 8.02
N ARG A 236 -16.80 -13.84 9.18
CA ARG A 236 -17.60 -15.04 9.44
C ARG A 236 -19.13 -14.82 9.41
N ASP A 237 -19.59 -13.57 9.59
CA ASP A 237 -21.01 -13.25 9.52
C ASP A 237 -21.51 -13.26 8.05
N LEU A 238 -20.59 -13.00 7.11
CA LEU A 238 -20.86 -12.84 5.70
C LEU A 238 -20.42 -14.03 4.86
N SER A 239 -19.33 -14.70 5.26
CA SER A 239 -18.67 -15.72 4.46
C SER A 239 -18.12 -16.86 5.32
N GLY A 240 -18.36 -18.10 4.88
CA GLY A 240 -17.78 -19.29 5.50
C GLY A 240 -16.39 -19.67 4.98
N ASN A 241 -16.00 -19.19 3.79
CA ASN A 241 -14.72 -19.48 3.15
C ASN A 241 -13.73 -18.28 3.16
N GLY A 242 -14.16 -17.15 3.74
CA GLY A 242 -13.36 -15.95 3.86
C GLY A 242 -13.40 -14.99 2.66
N VAL A 243 -13.98 -15.39 1.54
CA VAL A 243 -14.18 -14.54 0.35
C VAL A 243 -15.47 -13.75 0.48
N ILE A 244 -15.46 -12.46 0.11
CA ILE A 244 -16.65 -11.64 -0.06
C ILE A 244 -16.60 -11.05 -1.47
N GLY A 245 -17.18 -11.76 -2.45
CA GLY A 245 -17.13 -11.44 -3.86
C GLY A 245 -17.05 -12.70 -4.75
N ASP A 246 -16.76 -12.49 -6.03
CA ASP A 246 -16.59 -13.58 -7.02
C ASP A 246 -15.26 -13.48 -7.78
N PRO A 247 -14.17 -14.06 -7.28
CA PRO A 247 -12.84 -13.99 -7.88
C PRO A 247 -12.66 -14.87 -9.12
N ARG A 248 -13.61 -15.73 -9.47
CA ARG A 248 -13.43 -16.83 -10.46
C ARG A 248 -13.09 -16.35 -11.87
N ASN A 249 -13.51 -15.15 -12.24
CA ASN A 249 -13.25 -14.55 -13.55
C ASN A 249 -12.14 -13.49 -13.51
N ALA A 250 -11.39 -13.42 -12.42
CA ALA A 250 -10.24 -12.53 -12.31
C ALA A 250 -9.15 -12.89 -13.32
N SER A 251 -8.40 -11.90 -13.81
CA SER A 251 -7.30 -12.13 -14.73
C SER A 251 -6.16 -11.14 -14.57
N ALA A 252 -4.95 -11.56 -14.92
CA ALA A 252 -3.78 -10.69 -14.93
C ALA A 252 -3.92 -9.51 -15.92
N GLU A 253 -4.66 -9.66 -17.02
CA GLU A 253 -4.91 -8.56 -17.96
C GLU A 253 -5.72 -7.45 -17.32
N ILE A 254 -6.81 -7.82 -16.66
CA ILE A 254 -7.65 -6.89 -15.89
C ILE A 254 -6.83 -6.23 -14.79
N GLY A 255 -6.07 -7.03 -14.04
CA GLY A 255 -5.22 -6.55 -12.97
C GLY A 255 -4.19 -5.52 -13.45
N ARG A 256 -3.52 -5.74 -14.59
CA ARG A 256 -2.59 -4.77 -15.16
C ARG A 256 -3.24 -3.42 -15.46
N ARG A 257 -4.47 -3.40 -15.96
CA ARG A 257 -5.22 -2.16 -16.21
C ARG A 257 -5.54 -1.41 -14.91
N ILE A 258 -5.91 -2.16 -13.86
CA ILE A 258 -6.20 -1.60 -12.53
C ILE A 258 -4.92 -1.04 -11.92
N VAL A 259 -3.85 -1.81 -11.88
CA VAL A 259 -2.53 -1.43 -11.34
C VAL A 259 -2.00 -0.17 -12.04
N ASP A 260 -1.98 -0.14 -13.39
CA ASP A 260 -1.55 1.04 -14.14
C ASP A 260 -2.37 2.29 -13.78
N THR A 261 -3.69 2.15 -13.68
CA THR A 261 -4.58 3.25 -13.31
C THR A 261 -4.27 3.77 -11.90
N TRP A 262 -4.14 2.90 -10.93
CA TRP A 262 -3.89 3.27 -9.55
C TRP A 262 -2.50 3.85 -9.35
N GLN A 263 -1.47 3.29 -9.99
CA GLN A 263 -0.11 3.82 -9.94
C GLN A 263 0.00 5.21 -10.55
N ARG A 264 -0.63 5.48 -11.71
CA ARG A 264 -0.68 6.82 -12.31
C ARG A 264 -1.37 7.83 -11.42
N ARG A 265 -2.47 7.45 -10.77
CA ARG A 265 -3.19 8.32 -9.84
C ARG A 265 -2.37 8.59 -8.57
N LEU A 266 -1.68 7.60 -8.02
CA LEU A 266 -0.76 7.80 -6.92
C LEU A 266 0.38 8.76 -7.30
N ALA A 267 1.01 8.57 -8.46
CA ALA A 267 2.05 9.48 -8.94
C ALA A 267 1.54 10.93 -9.10
N THR A 268 0.30 11.11 -9.54
CA THR A 268 -0.35 12.43 -9.58
C THR A 268 -0.53 13.00 -8.18
N CYS A 269 -1.03 12.21 -7.22
CA CYS A 269 -1.17 12.63 -5.83
C CYS A 269 0.17 13.08 -5.23
N TYR A 270 1.26 12.37 -5.49
CA TYR A 270 2.57 12.78 -4.97
C TYR A 270 3.04 14.12 -5.53
N ARG A 271 2.80 14.42 -6.83
CA ARG A 271 3.10 15.71 -7.43
C ARG A 271 2.30 16.84 -6.78
N GLU A 272 1.02 16.61 -6.51
CA GLU A 272 0.15 17.59 -5.86
C GLU A 272 0.54 17.79 -4.39
N ILE A 273 0.77 16.71 -3.65
CA ILE A 273 1.14 16.74 -2.23
C ILE A 273 2.48 17.44 -2.00
N ALA A 274 3.46 17.25 -2.89
CA ALA A 274 4.77 17.87 -2.77
C ALA A 274 4.72 19.40 -2.65
N TYR A 275 3.74 20.02 -3.29
CA TYR A 275 3.58 21.50 -3.32
C TYR A 275 2.33 21.98 -2.57
N PHE A 276 1.60 21.07 -1.93
CA PHE A 276 0.43 21.45 -1.14
C PHE A 276 0.85 22.15 0.16
N GLU A 277 0.21 23.31 0.42
CA GLU A 277 0.33 24.06 1.68
C GLU A 277 -1.04 24.61 2.07
N PHE A 278 -1.29 24.75 3.35
CA PHE A 278 -2.45 25.55 3.81
C PHE A 278 -2.09 27.03 3.79
N ASP A 279 -3.01 27.88 3.39
CA ASP A 279 -2.82 29.33 3.44
C ASP A 279 -2.53 29.77 4.89
N ALA A 280 -1.40 30.43 5.08
CA ALA A 280 -0.99 30.95 6.39
C ALA A 280 -1.81 32.15 6.88
N SER A 281 -2.81 32.59 6.11
CA SER A 281 -3.60 33.82 6.35
C SER A 281 -4.90 33.58 7.11
N GLN A 282 -5.09 32.40 7.75
CA GLN A 282 -6.27 32.13 8.58
C GLN A 282 -5.90 31.93 10.04
#